data_69ff7c31afdacb9a54b54a7906203e11
#
_entry.id   69ff7c31afdacb9a54b54a7906203e11
#
_cell.length_a   1.000
_cell.length_b   1.000
_cell.length_c   1.000
_cell.angle_alpha   90.00
_cell.angle_beta   90.00
_cell.angle_gamma   90.00
#
_symmetry.space_group_name_H-M   'P 1'
#
loop_
_entity.id
_entity.type
_entity.pdbx_description
1 polymer ?
#
loop_
_entity_poly.entity_id
_entity_poly.type
_entity_poly.pdbx_seq_one_letter_code
_entity_poly.pdbx_strand_id
1 'polypeptide(L)'
;MGNVTSNVAAKFAFFPPDPPTYDVCREEDGRLVLPRVSADKNIDVHLLETKGGNKIVATFWKHPFARFTLLYSHGNAADLGQMHELFIELRAHLRVNIMSYDYSGYGASSGKPSEFNTYCDIEAVYNCLKKDYEVKQEDLILYGQSVGSGPTLHLASRLQRLRGVVLHSAILSGIRVLYPVKMTFWFDIYKNIDKIRLVNCPVLVIHGTNDDIVDWSHGKRLWELAKEKYDPLWVKGGGHCNLETYPEYIKHLRKFMNAMEKISIAKPAKQLTSNPSIDIKQNKCLRWKKAATQE
;
A
#
# COMPACT_ATOMS: atom_id res chain seq x y z
N MET A 1 6.82 -6.60 25.60
CA MET A 1 5.60 -7.44 25.45
C MET A 1 4.92 -7.30 24.06
N GLY A 2 5.17 -6.26 23.27
CA GLY A 2 4.55 -6.09 21.95
C GLY A 2 4.92 -7.10 20.87
N ASN A 3 6.11 -7.72 20.93
CA ASN A 3 6.59 -8.61 19.87
C ASN A 3 6.01 -10.04 19.90
N VAL A 4 5.55 -10.53 21.04
CA VAL A 4 5.08 -11.93 21.17
C VAL A 4 3.64 -12.06 20.66
N THR A 5 2.78 -11.12 20.96
CA THR A 5 1.38 -11.11 20.50
C THR A 5 1.28 -10.85 18.99
N SER A 6 2.15 -9.99 18.44
CA SER A 6 2.24 -9.74 17.00
C SER A 6 2.69 -11.00 16.22
N ASN A 7 3.63 -11.79 16.76
CA ASN A 7 4.10 -13.02 16.13
C ASN A 7 3.06 -14.15 16.14
N VAL A 8 2.18 -14.20 17.14
CA VAL A 8 1.09 -15.19 17.20
C VAL A 8 -0.01 -14.79 16.19
N ALA A 9 -0.42 -13.52 16.18
CA ALA A 9 -1.40 -13.02 15.21
C ALA A 9 -0.91 -13.18 13.77
N ALA A 10 0.39 -13.00 13.50
CA ALA A 10 0.98 -13.18 12.19
C ALA A 10 0.82 -14.60 11.65
N LYS A 11 0.96 -15.63 12.49
CA LYS A 11 0.80 -17.04 12.07
C LYS A 11 -0.62 -17.38 11.58
N PHE A 12 -1.60 -16.60 11.99
CA PHE A 12 -3.01 -16.80 11.60
C PHE A 12 -3.48 -15.78 10.54
N ALA A 13 -2.64 -14.83 10.17
CA ALA A 13 -2.98 -13.75 9.24
C ALA A 13 -2.25 -13.82 7.90
N PHE A 14 -1.13 -14.56 7.82
CA PHE A 14 -0.29 -14.61 6.64
C PHE A 14 -0.03 -16.05 6.19
N PHE A 15 -0.31 -16.31 4.92
CA PHE A 15 -0.17 -17.64 4.30
C PHE A 15 0.57 -17.50 2.96
N PRO A 16 1.89 -17.24 2.99
CA PRO A 16 2.66 -17.18 1.74
C PRO A 16 2.59 -18.51 1.00
N PRO A 17 2.57 -18.51 -0.34
CA PRO A 17 2.74 -19.72 -1.12
C PRO A 17 4.04 -20.44 -0.75
N ASP A 18 3.97 -21.74 -0.51
CA ASP A 18 5.13 -22.60 -0.21
C ASP A 18 5.03 -23.89 -1.01
N PRO A 19 5.91 -24.13 -2.00
CA PRO A 19 7.01 -23.24 -2.41
C PRO A 19 6.54 -21.98 -3.13
N PRO A 20 7.40 -20.93 -3.24
CA PRO A 20 7.15 -19.75 -4.08
C PRO A 20 6.86 -20.15 -5.53
N THR A 21 5.98 -19.37 -6.21
CA THR A 21 5.55 -19.71 -7.57
C THR A 21 6.50 -19.23 -8.67
N TYR A 22 7.53 -18.46 -8.29
CA TYR A 22 8.54 -17.93 -9.19
C TYR A 22 9.95 -17.94 -8.57
N ASP A 23 10.95 -17.79 -9.44
CA ASP A 23 12.35 -17.61 -9.07
C ASP A 23 12.83 -16.23 -9.51
N VAL A 24 13.85 -15.69 -8.83
CA VAL A 24 14.57 -14.49 -9.26
C VAL A 24 15.93 -14.89 -9.78
N CYS A 25 16.21 -14.59 -11.04
CA CYS A 25 17.51 -14.83 -11.67
C CYS A 25 18.18 -13.52 -12.02
N ARG A 26 19.53 -13.57 -12.14
CA ARG A 26 20.32 -12.46 -12.65
C ARG A 26 20.86 -12.85 -14.02
N GLU A 27 20.60 -12.02 -15.02
CA GLU A 27 21.16 -12.15 -16.36
C GLU A 27 22.64 -11.73 -16.41
N GLU A 28 23.32 -12.05 -17.49
CA GLU A 28 24.77 -11.72 -17.68
C GLU A 28 25.04 -10.21 -17.61
N ASP A 29 24.09 -9.39 -18.03
CA ASP A 29 24.16 -7.93 -17.96
C ASP A 29 23.90 -7.37 -16.55
N GLY A 30 23.63 -8.23 -15.58
CA GLY A 30 23.35 -7.89 -14.17
C GLY A 30 21.88 -7.60 -13.88
N ARG A 31 20.99 -7.58 -14.88
CA ARG A 31 19.56 -7.36 -14.72
C ARG A 31 18.90 -8.51 -13.96
N LEU A 32 17.96 -8.18 -13.06
CA LEU A 32 17.12 -9.17 -12.41
C LEU A 32 15.90 -9.49 -13.29
N VAL A 33 15.55 -10.76 -13.36
CA VAL A 33 14.40 -11.25 -14.13
C VAL A 33 13.64 -12.33 -13.35
N LEU A 34 12.37 -12.51 -13.72
CA LEU A 34 11.50 -13.60 -13.24
C LEU A 34 11.25 -14.56 -14.41
N PRO A 35 12.07 -15.59 -14.63
CA PRO A 35 12.07 -16.38 -15.88
C PRO A 35 10.73 -17.02 -16.22
N ARG A 36 9.95 -17.41 -15.20
CA ARG A 36 8.64 -18.06 -15.37
C ARG A 36 7.48 -17.08 -15.51
N VAL A 37 7.72 -15.80 -15.17
CA VAL A 37 6.65 -14.79 -15.09
C VAL A 37 6.58 -13.99 -16.38
N SER A 38 7.71 -13.61 -16.97
CA SER A 38 7.65 -12.81 -18.20
C SER A 38 8.99 -12.70 -18.93
N ALA A 39 8.92 -12.88 -20.26
CA ALA A 39 9.94 -12.42 -21.19
C ALA A 39 9.74 -10.95 -21.62
N ASP A 40 8.77 -10.23 -21.03
CA ASP A 40 8.45 -8.83 -21.39
C ASP A 40 9.56 -7.90 -20.89
N LYS A 41 10.29 -7.30 -21.83
CA LYS A 41 11.36 -6.32 -21.57
C LYS A 41 10.87 -5.04 -20.87
N ASN A 42 9.56 -4.83 -20.78
CA ASN A 42 8.96 -3.68 -20.11
C ASN A 42 8.75 -3.91 -18.60
N ILE A 43 9.31 -4.97 -18.05
CA ILE A 43 9.25 -5.25 -16.62
C ILE A 43 10.62 -5.06 -16.01
N ASP A 44 10.73 -4.15 -15.07
CA ASP A 44 11.91 -4.04 -14.20
C ASP A 44 11.67 -4.84 -12.93
N VAL A 45 12.66 -5.63 -12.53
CA VAL A 45 12.65 -6.40 -11.28
C VAL A 45 13.63 -5.77 -10.30
N HIS A 46 13.19 -5.54 -9.08
CA HIS A 46 13.97 -4.92 -8.02
C HIS A 46 14.11 -5.84 -6.81
N LEU A 47 15.23 -5.73 -6.13
CA LEU A 47 15.46 -6.27 -4.81
C LEU A 47 15.66 -5.08 -3.86
N LEU A 48 14.64 -4.73 -3.08
CA LEU A 48 14.61 -3.53 -2.27
C LEU A 48 14.90 -3.84 -0.80
N GLU A 49 15.78 -3.08 -0.19
CA GLU A 49 16.03 -3.16 1.24
C GLU A 49 14.98 -2.36 2.02
N THR A 50 14.40 -2.97 3.03
CA THR A 50 13.40 -2.36 3.89
C THR A 50 14.00 -1.85 5.19
N LYS A 51 13.34 -0.89 5.82
CA LYS A 51 13.73 -0.44 7.18
C LYS A 51 13.65 -1.54 8.24
N GLY A 52 12.89 -2.60 7.96
CA GLY A 52 12.80 -3.80 8.80
C GLY A 52 14.01 -4.74 8.68
N GLY A 53 14.98 -4.42 7.81
CA GLY A 53 16.19 -5.22 7.57
C GLY A 53 15.97 -6.39 6.61
N ASN A 54 14.81 -6.47 5.95
CA ASN A 54 14.52 -7.49 4.95
C ASN A 54 14.81 -6.99 3.54
N LYS A 55 14.99 -7.93 2.61
CA LYS A 55 15.05 -7.66 1.17
C LYS A 55 13.78 -8.20 0.52
N ILE A 56 13.07 -7.34 -0.18
CA ILE A 56 11.82 -7.70 -0.85
C ILE A 56 11.96 -7.59 -2.36
N VAL A 57 11.24 -8.48 -3.06
CA VAL A 57 11.14 -8.44 -4.52
C VAL A 57 10.00 -7.52 -4.93
N ALA A 58 10.27 -6.63 -5.89
CA ALA A 58 9.26 -5.79 -6.50
C ALA A 58 9.40 -5.80 -8.02
N THR A 59 8.28 -5.61 -8.71
CA THR A 59 8.22 -5.56 -10.18
C THR A 59 7.55 -4.27 -10.63
N PHE A 60 8.16 -3.60 -11.62
CA PHE A 60 7.59 -2.41 -12.24
C PHE A 60 7.24 -2.68 -13.70
N TRP A 61 5.96 -2.67 -14.00
CA TRP A 61 5.36 -2.95 -15.29
C TRP A 61 5.08 -1.64 -16.02
N LYS A 62 5.84 -1.35 -17.06
CA LYS A 62 5.75 -0.10 -17.81
C LYS A 62 4.66 -0.18 -18.88
N HIS A 63 3.93 0.91 -19.04
CA HIS A 63 3.02 1.12 -20.16
C HIS A 63 3.41 2.40 -20.91
N PRO A 64 3.59 2.37 -22.25
CA PRO A 64 4.13 3.51 -23.01
C PRO A 64 3.27 4.77 -22.93
N PHE A 65 1.99 4.63 -22.67
CA PHE A 65 1.02 5.72 -22.54
C PHE A 65 0.38 5.73 -21.16
N ALA A 66 1.16 5.44 -20.12
CA ALA A 66 0.65 5.41 -18.76
C ALA A 66 0.14 6.79 -18.33
N ARG A 67 -1.08 6.83 -17.80
CA ARG A 67 -1.70 8.03 -17.21
C ARG A 67 -1.31 8.19 -15.74
N PHE A 68 -1.21 7.06 -15.05
CA PHE A 68 -0.90 6.95 -13.63
C PHE A 68 0.00 5.75 -13.37
N THR A 69 0.57 5.73 -12.18
CA THR A 69 1.22 4.54 -11.61
C THR A 69 0.33 3.95 -10.53
N LEU A 70 0.07 2.66 -10.62
CA LEU A 70 -0.67 1.88 -9.64
C LEU A 70 0.34 1.16 -8.74
N LEU A 71 0.35 1.45 -7.45
CA LEU A 71 1.09 0.66 -6.45
C LEU A 71 0.15 -0.39 -5.87
N TYR A 72 0.37 -1.64 -6.25
CA TYR A 72 -0.50 -2.77 -5.95
C TYR A 72 0.05 -3.61 -4.79
N SER A 73 -0.73 -3.73 -3.72
CA SER A 73 -0.50 -4.61 -2.58
C SER A 73 -1.45 -5.80 -2.69
N HIS A 74 -0.90 -6.99 -2.99
CA HIS A 74 -1.67 -8.19 -3.30
C HIS A 74 -2.38 -8.80 -2.07
N GLY A 75 -3.28 -9.73 -2.31
CA GLY A 75 -4.01 -10.47 -1.28
C GLY A 75 -3.12 -11.50 -0.58
N ASN A 76 -3.68 -12.10 0.48
CA ASN A 76 -3.05 -13.21 1.17
C ASN A 76 -2.94 -14.43 0.25
N ALA A 77 -2.04 -15.35 0.55
CA ALA A 77 -1.81 -16.61 -0.19
C ALA A 77 -1.51 -16.43 -1.69
N ALA A 78 -0.99 -15.25 -2.08
CA ALA A 78 -0.52 -14.97 -3.43
C ALA A 78 0.92 -14.44 -3.40
N ASP A 79 1.63 -14.59 -4.51
CA ASP A 79 2.92 -13.95 -4.77
C ASP A 79 2.95 -13.36 -6.19
N LEU A 80 4.02 -12.65 -6.54
CA LEU A 80 4.14 -11.96 -7.82
C LEU A 80 4.01 -12.89 -9.03
N GLY A 81 4.39 -14.18 -8.89
CA GLY A 81 4.27 -15.15 -9.97
C GLY A 81 2.81 -15.42 -10.36
N GLN A 82 1.92 -15.48 -9.38
CA GLN A 82 0.48 -15.72 -9.62
C GLN A 82 -0.26 -14.47 -10.12
N MET A 83 0.30 -13.27 -9.92
CA MET A 83 -0.34 -12.01 -10.27
C MET A 83 -0.10 -11.56 -11.72
N HIS A 84 0.73 -12.30 -12.46
CA HIS A 84 1.20 -11.93 -13.79
C HIS A 84 0.06 -11.59 -14.78
N GLU A 85 -0.89 -12.50 -14.95
CA GLU A 85 -2.00 -12.32 -15.89
C GLU A 85 -2.85 -11.10 -15.53
N LEU A 86 -3.14 -10.91 -14.23
CA LEU A 86 -3.90 -9.77 -13.77
C LEU A 86 -3.18 -8.44 -14.08
N PHE A 87 -1.85 -8.39 -13.92
CA PHE A 87 -1.10 -7.17 -14.21
C PHE A 87 -1.05 -6.85 -15.70
N ILE A 88 -0.98 -7.85 -16.57
CA ILE A 88 -1.12 -7.66 -18.03
C ILE A 88 -2.46 -7.02 -18.35
N GLU A 89 -3.56 -7.57 -17.84
CA GLU A 89 -4.91 -7.07 -18.07
C GLU A 89 -5.12 -5.65 -17.52
N LEU A 90 -4.74 -5.41 -16.27
CA LEU A 90 -4.86 -4.08 -15.65
C LEU A 90 -4.04 -3.04 -16.41
N ARG A 91 -2.78 -3.35 -16.74
CA ARG A 91 -1.89 -2.46 -17.50
C ARG A 91 -2.47 -2.07 -18.84
N ALA A 92 -2.95 -3.06 -19.60
CA ALA A 92 -3.50 -2.86 -20.94
C ALA A 92 -4.81 -2.06 -20.92
N HIS A 93 -5.74 -2.46 -20.06
CA HIS A 93 -7.07 -1.87 -20.04
C HIS A 93 -7.16 -0.51 -19.38
N LEU A 94 -6.30 -0.24 -18.38
CA LEU A 94 -6.33 1.01 -17.62
C LEU A 94 -5.31 2.05 -18.12
N ARG A 95 -4.33 1.65 -18.94
CA ARG A 95 -3.19 2.47 -19.36
C ARG A 95 -2.44 3.05 -18.18
N VAL A 96 -1.95 2.17 -17.32
CA VAL A 96 -1.21 2.53 -16.11
C VAL A 96 0.11 1.77 -16.05
N ASN A 97 1.11 2.35 -15.39
CA ASN A 97 2.21 1.55 -14.88
C ASN A 97 1.73 0.80 -13.64
N ILE A 98 2.30 -0.37 -13.37
CA ILE A 98 2.01 -1.11 -12.15
C ILE A 98 3.31 -1.39 -11.43
N MET A 99 3.41 -0.97 -10.18
CA MET A 99 4.42 -1.43 -9.23
C MET A 99 3.75 -2.39 -8.27
N SER A 100 4.26 -3.62 -8.18
CA SER A 100 3.81 -4.59 -7.19
C SER A 100 5.02 -5.21 -6.51
N TYR A 101 4.81 -5.85 -5.38
CA TYR A 101 5.88 -6.38 -4.55
C TYR A 101 5.39 -7.54 -3.68
N ASP A 102 6.29 -8.44 -3.35
CA ASP A 102 6.04 -9.47 -2.35
C ASP A 102 6.42 -8.96 -0.96
N TYR A 103 5.55 -9.22 0.01
CA TYR A 103 5.83 -8.86 1.40
C TYR A 103 7.02 -9.64 1.93
N SER A 104 7.64 -9.12 2.99
CA SER A 104 8.65 -9.89 3.75
C SER A 104 8.14 -11.29 4.05
N GLY A 105 8.88 -12.32 3.59
CA GLY A 105 8.52 -13.74 3.74
C GLY A 105 7.53 -14.29 2.71
N TYR A 106 7.18 -13.53 1.66
CA TYR A 106 6.40 -13.99 0.50
C TYR A 106 7.29 -14.12 -0.72
N GLY A 107 6.96 -15.05 -1.62
CA GLY A 107 7.71 -15.30 -2.84
C GLY A 107 9.20 -15.46 -2.57
N ALA A 108 10.04 -14.75 -3.31
CA ALA A 108 11.49 -14.73 -3.09
C ALA A 108 11.96 -13.61 -2.12
N SER A 109 11.04 -12.93 -1.43
CA SER A 109 11.38 -11.91 -0.41
C SER A 109 11.86 -12.57 0.88
N SER A 110 12.88 -11.97 1.51
CA SER A 110 13.44 -12.48 2.76
C SER A 110 12.60 -12.12 3.99
N GLY A 111 12.93 -12.71 5.13
CA GLY A 111 12.33 -12.38 6.43
C GLY A 111 11.08 -13.18 6.74
N LYS A 112 10.19 -12.59 7.53
CA LYS A 112 8.90 -13.19 7.94
C LYS A 112 7.79 -12.15 7.86
N PRO A 113 6.56 -12.56 7.47
CA PRO A 113 5.45 -11.63 7.37
C PRO A 113 5.01 -11.15 8.76
N SER A 114 4.72 -9.86 8.86
CA SER A 114 4.12 -9.21 10.01
C SER A 114 3.51 -7.89 9.60
N GLU A 115 2.59 -7.33 10.40
CA GLU A 115 2.05 -6.00 10.15
C GLU A 115 3.16 -4.95 10.00
N PHE A 116 4.12 -4.95 10.91
CA PHE A 116 5.26 -4.01 10.88
C PHE A 116 6.07 -4.15 9.59
N ASN A 117 6.41 -5.38 9.20
CA ASN A 117 7.20 -5.62 8.00
C ASN A 117 6.45 -5.19 6.73
N THR A 118 5.14 -5.49 6.61
CA THR A 118 4.38 -5.05 5.43
C THR A 118 4.30 -3.53 5.31
N TYR A 119 4.38 -2.80 6.41
CA TYR A 119 4.48 -1.33 6.39
C TYR A 119 5.86 -0.85 5.92
N CYS A 120 6.93 -1.49 6.40
CA CYS A 120 8.29 -1.22 5.92
C CYS A 120 8.43 -1.56 4.43
N ASP A 121 7.79 -2.64 3.99
CA ASP A 121 7.82 -3.12 2.61
C ASP A 121 7.20 -2.09 1.66
N ILE A 122 5.96 -1.65 1.91
CA ILE A 122 5.31 -0.65 1.05
C ILE A 122 6.02 0.70 1.06
N GLU A 123 6.61 1.10 2.20
CA GLU A 123 7.42 2.32 2.28
C GLU A 123 8.70 2.22 1.43
N ALA A 124 9.37 1.05 1.39
CA ALA A 124 10.53 0.82 0.53
C ALA A 124 10.15 0.92 -0.94
N VAL A 125 9.05 0.28 -1.34
CA VAL A 125 8.52 0.33 -2.72
C VAL A 125 8.11 1.74 -3.13
N TYR A 126 7.42 2.48 -2.27
CA TYR A 126 7.09 3.89 -2.52
C TYR A 126 8.34 4.76 -2.69
N ASN A 127 9.39 4.52 -1.89
CA ASN A 127 10.65 5.24 -2.03
C ASN A 127 11.36 4.92 -3.35
N CYS A 128 11.31 3.68 -3.84
CA CYS A 128 11.79 3.30 -5.17
C CYS A 128 11.00 4.05 -6.26
N LEU A 129 9.66 4.03 -6.22
CA LEU A 129 8.84 4.79 -7.17
C LEU A 129 9.20 6.28 -7.20
N LYS A 130 9.42 6.88 -6.04
CA LYS A 130 9.77 8.29 -5.92
C LYS A 130 11.17 8.61 -6.43
N LYS A 131 12.17 7.77 -6.13
CA LYS A 131 13.58 8.05 -6.40
C LYS A 131 14.01 7.59 -7.80
N ASP A 132 13.62 6.38 -8.18
CA ASP A 132 14.15 5.72 -9.37
C ASP A 132 13.24 5.95 -10.59
N TYR A 133 11.94 6.21 -10.36
CA TYR A 133 10.94 6.47 -11.39
C TYR A 133 10.33 7.87 -11.35
N GLU A 134 10.75 8.72 -10.39
CA GLU A 134 10.29 10.10 -10.22
C GLU A 134 8.76 10.26 -10.14
N VAL A 135 8.05 9.20 -9.70
CA VAL A 135 6.59 9.19 -9.60
C VAL A 135 6.14 10.16 -8.50
N LYS A 136 5.31 11.11 -8.89
CA LYS A 136 4.71 12.09 -7.97
C LYS A 136 3.48 11.50 -7.28
N GLN A 137 3.15 12.03 -6.09
CA GLN A 137 1.94 11.58 -5.37
C GLN A 137 0.67 11.80 -6.19
N GLU A 138 0.62 12.89 -6.97
CA GLU A 138 -0.50 13.24 -7.84
C GLU A 138 -0.71 12.28 -9.00
N ASP A 139 0.30 11.47 -9.32
CA ASP A 139 0.25 10.48 -10.40
C ASP A 139 0.20 9.05 -9.85
N LEU A 140 0.10 8.91 -8.51
CA LEU A 140 0.10 7.64 -7.80
C LEU A 140 -1.28 7.26 -7.28
N ILE A 141 -1.74 6.07 -7.64
CA ILE A 141 -2.94 5.42 -7.09
C ILE A 141 -2.48 4.20 -6.30
N LEU A 142 -2.92 4.08 -5.06
CA LEU A 142 -2.64 2.91 -4.24
C LEU A 142 -3.77 1.89 -4.39
N TYR A 143 -3.42 0.64 -4.57
CA TYR A 143 -4.37 -0.46 -4.70
C TYR A 143 -4.09 -1.52 -3.63
N GLY A 144 -5.09 -1.88 -2.84
CA GLY A 144 -4.95 -2.91 -1.80
C GLY A 144 -6.03 -3.97 -1.88
N GLN A 145 -5.62 -5.21 -2.10
CA GLN A 145 -6.50 -6.36 -2.13
C GLN A 145 -6.45 -7.11 -0.80
N SER A 146 -7.60 -7.34 -0.17
CA SER A 146 -7.73 -8.13 1.06
C SER A 146 -6.76 -7.65 2.15
N VAL A 147 -5.82 -8.49 2.59
CA VAL A 147 -4.75 -8.14 3.54
C VAL A 147 -3.91 -6.97 3.04
N GLY A 148 -3.73 -6.83 1.73
CA GLY A 148 -3.02 -5.71 1.11
C GLY A 148 -3.64 -4.34 1.35
N SER A 149 -4.91 -4.28 1.78
CA SER A 149 -5.54 -3.03 2.25
C SER A 149 -4.87 -2.45 3.49
N GLY A 150 -4.19 -3.28 4.31
CA GLY A 150 -3.44 -2.88 5.49
C GLY A 150 -2.27 -1.93 5.18
N PRO A 151 -1.25 -2.38 4.43
CA PRO A 151 -0.15 -1.52 3.99
C PRO A 151 -0.62 -0.38 3.10
N THR A 152 -1.60 -0.60 2.22
CA THR A 152 -2.18 0.46 1.38
C THR A 152 -2.73 1.62 2.21
N LEU A 153 -3.59 1.36 3.19
CA LEU A 153 -4.14 2.42 4.06
C LEU A 153 -3.11 2.99 5.03
N HIS A 154 -2.09 2.21 5.42
CA HIS A 154 -0.96 2.73 6.16
C HIS A 154 -0.22 3.83 5.38
N LEU A 155 0.08 3.59 4.12
CA LEU A 155 0.74 4.57 3.26
C LEU A 155 -0.20 5.74 2.91
N ALA A 156 -1.44 5.44 2.50
CA ALA A 156 -2.44 6.44 2.11
C ALA A 156 -2.72 7.47 3.21
N SER A 157 -2.77 7.05 4.47
CA SER A 157 -3.01 7.94 5.61
C SER A 157 -1.87 8.94 5.88
N ARG A 158 -0.70 8.75 5.27
CA ARG A 158 0.50 9.59 5.41
C ARG A 158 0.77 10.49 4.21
N LEU A 159 0.21 10.16 3.05
CA LEU A 159 0.42 10.90 1.82
C LEU A 159 -0.76 11.86 1.56
N GLN A 160 -0.46 13.15 1.43
CA GLN A 160 -1.49 14.19 1.39
C GLN A 160 -2.01 14.49 -0.03
N ARG A 161 -1.30 14.04 -1.06
CA ARG A 161 -1.55 14.43 -2.44
C ARG A 161 -1.74 13.25 -3.39
N LEU A 162 -2.13 12.10 -2.84
CA LEU A 162 -2.42 10.92 -3.65
C LEU A 162 -3.51 11.18 -4.67
N ARG A 163 -3.36 10.58 -5.85
CA ARG A 163 -4.38 10.61 -6.89
C ARG A 163 -5.66 9.89 -6.45
N GLY A 164 -5.53 8.74 -5.82
CA GLY A 164 -6.65 7.95 -5.34
C GLY A 164 -6.23 6.67 -4.64
N VAL A 165 -7.21 5.98 -4.08
CA VAL A 165 -7.06 4.68 -3.44
C VAL A 165 -8.12 3.73 -3.95
N VAL A 166 -7.74 2.49 -4.26
CA VAL A 166 -8.65 1.38 -4.57
C VAL A 166 -8.53 0.32 -3.47
N LEU A 167 -9.65 -0.05 -2.89
CA LEU A 167 -9.78 -1.08 -1.87
C LEU A 167 -10.61 -2.24 -2.43
N HIS A 168 -9.99 -3.39 -2.66
CA HIS A 168 -10.60 -4.59 -3.24
C HIS A 168 -10.75 -5.66 -2.16
N SER A 169 -11.96 -6.06 -1.83
CA SER A 169 -12.28 -7.03 -0.76
C SER A 169 -11.55 -6.72 0.55
N ALA A 170 -11.49 -5.41 0.90
CA ALA A 170 -10.64 -4.88 1.96
C ALA A 170 -11.16 -5.20 3.36
N ILE A 171 -10.24 -5.37 4.30
CA ILE A 171 -10.55 -5.68 5.70
C ILE A 171 -10.70 -4.42 6.56
N LEU A 172 -11.60 -4.42 7.53
CA LEU A 172 -11.69 -3.37 8.55
C LEU A 172 -10.54 -3.43 9.55
N SER A 173 -10.20 -4.63 9.96
CA SER A 173 -9.03 -4.98 10.80
C SER A 173 -8.91 -6.51 10.88
N GLY A 174 -7.76 -7.02 11.33
CA GLY A 174 -7.53 -8.46 11.40
C GLY A 174 -8.54 -9.21 12.27
N ILE A 175 -8.83 -8.71 13.47
CA ILE A 175 -9.78 -9.38 14.38
C ILE A 175 -11.20 -9.37 13.80
N ARG A 176 -11.60 -8.30 13.09
CA ARG A 176 -12.95 -8.19 12.53
C ARG A 176 -13.22 -9.16 11.39
N VAL A 177 -12.20 -9.71 10.76
CA VAL A 177 -12.35 -10.80 9.79
C VAL A 177 -12.80 -12.08 10.50
N LEU A 178 -12.32 -12.32 11.72
CA LEU A 178 -12.58 -13.56 12.45
C LEU A 178 -13.83 -13.45 13.34
N TYR A 179 -14.08 -12.25 13.89
CA TYR A 179 -15.12 -12.02 14.88
C TYR A 179 -15.85 -10.69 14.64
N PRO A 180 -17.20 -10.65 14.74
CA PRO A 180 -18.00 -9.44 14.57
C PRO A 180 -17.90 -8.52 15.80
N VAL A 181 -16.72 -7.94 16.06
CA VAL A 181 -16.48 -7.07 17.21
C VAL A 181 -16.68 -5.59 16.85
N LYS A 182 -17.33 -4.85 17.77
CA LYS A 182 -17.55 -3.40 17.60
C LYS A 182 -16.35 -2.55 18.00
N MET A 183 -15.57 -3.00 18.95
CA MET A 183 -14.40 -2.27 19.49
C MET A 183 -13.11 -2.63 18.76
N THR A 184 -12.16 -1.68 18.71
CA THR A 184 -10.80 -1.92 18.24
C THR A 184 -9.93 -2.24 19.44
N PHE A 185 -9.30 -3.41 19.42
CA PHE A 185 -8.38 -3.83 20.48
C PHE A 185 -6.97 -3.32 20.21
N TRP A 186 -6.18 -3.12 21.28
CA TRP A 186 -4.81 -2.62 21.15
C TRP A 186 -3.88 -3.58 20.39
N PHE A 187 -4.16 -4.89 20.45
CA PHE A 187 -3.41 -5.95 19.76
C PHE A 187 -3.95 -6.32 18.38
N ASP A 188 -5.00 -5.63 17.90
CA ASP A 188 -5.57 -5.85 16.58
C ASP A 188 -4.63 -5.31 15.49
N ILE A 189 -4.46 -6.08 14.42
CA ILE A 189 -3.62 -5.72 13.28
C ILE A 189 -4.44 -5.01 12.19
N TYR A 190 -3.77 -4.21 11.38
CA TYR A 190 -4.39 -3.52 10.25
C TYR A 190 -5.66 -2.75 10.61
N LYS A 191 -5.58 -1.87 11.61
CA LYS A 191 -6.71 -1.00 12.03
C LYS A 191 -7.14 -0.04 10.91
N ASN A 192 -7.64 -0.60 9.82
CA ASN A 192 -8.03 0.13 8.64
C ASN A 192 -9.23 1.03 8.88
N ILE A 193 -10.13 0.62 9.78
CA ILE A 193 -11.29 1.40 10.24
C ILE A 193 -10.90 2.80 10.78
N ASP A 194 -9.71 2.91 11.36
CA ASP A 194 -9.20 4.18 11.90
C ASP A 194 -8.43 4.96 10.82
N LYS A 195 -7.62 4.25 10.01
CA LYS A 195 -6.76 4.85 8.98
C LYS A 195 -7.55 5.46 7.82
N ILE A 196 -8.66 4.84 7.40
CA ILE A 196 -9.48 5.32 6.29
C ILE A 196 -9.95 6.77 6.49
N ARG A 197 -10.20 7.16 7.74
CA ARG A 197 -10.60 8.53 8.12
C ARG A 197 -9.50 9.57 7.91
N LEU A 198 -8.25 9.15 7.72
CA LEU A 198 -7.09 10.01 7.50
C LEU A 198 -6.74 10.17 6.02
N VAL A 199 -7.37 9.39 5.14
CA VAL A 199 -7.15 9.43 3.70
C VAL A 199 -7.81 10.68 3.10
N ASN A 200 -7.05 11.47 2.33
CA ASN A 200 -7.48 12.75 1.78
C ASN A 200 -7.53 12.74 0.24
N CYS A 201 -7.88 11.62 -0.35
CA CYS A 201 -8.08 11.48 -1.80
C CYS A 201 -9.29 10.58 -2.07
N PRO A 202 -9.81 10.55 -3.32
CA PRO A 202 -10.91 9.68 -3.68
C PRO A 202 -10.64 8.20 -3.40
N VAL A 203 -11.59 7.53 -2.75
CA VAL A 203 -11.52 6.11 -2.40
C VAL A 203 -12.59 5.33 -3.16
N LEU A 204 -12.15 4.44 -4.03
CA LEU A 204 -12.99 3.43 -4.66
C LEU A 204 -12.95 2.14 -3.81
N VAL A 205 -14.11 1.61 -3.47
CA VAL A 205 -14.24 0.29 -2.84
C VAL A 205 -14.89 -0.67 -3.81
N ILE A 206 -14.30 -1.84 -3.98
CA ILE A 206 -14.80 -2.96 -4.78
C ILE A 206 -14.96 -4.15 -3.85
N HIS A 207 -16.16 -4.75 -3.78
CA HIS A 207 -16.42 -5.88 -2.90
C HIS A 207 -17.51 -6.78 -3.46
N GLY A 208 -17.33 -8.09 -3.32
CA GLY A 208 -18.33 -9.08 -3.69
C GLY A 208 -19.42 -9.20 -2.62
N THR A 209 -20.67 -9.30 -3.05
CA THR A 209 -21.79 -9.41 -2.07
C THR A 209 -21.90 -10.80 -1.43
N ASN A 210 -21.21 -11.80 -2.00
CA ASN A 210 -21.16 -13.17 -1.49
C ASN A 210 -19.73 -13.55 -1.06
N ASP A 211 -18.95 -12.54 -0.62
CA ASP A 211 -17.61 -12.77 -0.06
C ASP A 211 -17.75 -13.54 1.26
N ASP A 212 -17.24 -14.77 1.27
CA ASP A 212 -17.30 -15.73 2.38
C ASP A 212 -16.05 -15.69 3.27
N ILE A 213 -15.04 -14.91 2.90
CA ILE A 213 -13.77 -14.73 3.66
C ILE A 213 -13.80 -13.42 4.42
N VAL A 214 -14.14 -12.33 3.73
CA VAL A 214 -14.26 -10.98 4.30
C VAL A 214 -15.65 -10.46 3.98
N ASP A 215 -16.56 -10.53 4.93
CA ASP A 215 -17.95 -10.08 4.74
C ASP A 215 -18.00 -8.68 4.09
N TRP A 216 -18.86 -8.50 3.09
CA TRP A 216 -18.94 -7.28 2.30
C TRP A 216 -19.21 -6.01 3.14
N SER A 217 -19.76 -6.17 4.35
CA SER A 217 -19.95 -5.07 5.29
C SER A 217 -18.62 -4.38 5.67
N HIS A 218 -17.49 -5.09 5.56
CA HIS A 218 -16.16 -4.50 5.74
C HIS A 218 -15.90 -3.41 4.70
N GLY A 219 -16.05 -3.74 3.42
CA GLY A 219 -15.89 -2.78 2.33
C GLY A 219 -16.90 -1.63 2.43
N LYS A 220 -18.16 -1.95 2.70
CA LYS A 220 -19.24 -0.95 2.92
C LYS A 220 -18.86 0.02 4.04
N ARG A 221 -18.37 -0.50 5.17
CA ARG A 221 -18.00 0.35 6.31
C ARG A 221 -16.79 1.23 6.02
N LEU A 222 -15.77 0.71 5.31
CA LEU A 222 -14.64 1.52 4.85
C LEU A 222 -15.10 2.65 3.94
N TRP A 223 -15.96 2.35 2.98
CA TRP A 223 -16.54 3.36 2.08
C TRP A 223 -17.34 4.43 2.84
N GLU A 224 -18.18 4.03 3.80
CA GLU A 224 -18.94 4.96 4.63
C GLU A 224 -18.03 5.92 5.42
N LEU A 225 -16.88 5.46 5.89
CA LEU A 225 -15.93 6.20 6.71
C LEU A 225 -14.93 7.04 5.90
N ALA A 226 -14.78 6.76 4.60
CA ALA A 226 -13.90 7.53 3.73
C ALA A 226 -14.37 9.00 3.63
N LYS A 227 -13.43 9.95 3.62
CA LYS A 227 -13.73 11.38 3.45
C LYS A 227 -14.20 11.68 2.03
N GLU A 228 -13.40 11.24 1.06
CA GLU A 228 -13.63 11.45 -0.37
C GLU A 228 -14.09 10.11 -0.98
N LYS A 229 -15.40 9.95 -1.13
CA LYS A 229 -16.00 8.72 -1.63
C LYS A 229 -16.12 8.75 -3.15
N TYR A 230 -15.57 7.73 -3.81
CA TYR A 230 -15.95 7.43 -5.18
C TYR A 230 -17.12 6.42 -5.18
N ASP A 231 -17.88 6.36 -6.26
CA ASP A 231 -18.98 5.41 -6.45
C ASP A 231 -18.47 3.96 -6.28
N PRO A 232 -18.97 3.18 -5.31
CA PRO A 232 -18.42 1.85 -5.02
C PRO A 232 -18.90 0.82 -6.03
N LEU A 233 -18.15 -0.25 -6.18
CA LEU A 233 -18.58 -1.41 -6.95
C LEU A 233 -18.94 -2.58 -6.01
N TRP A 234 -20.22 -2.81 -5.82
CA TRP A 234 -20.73 -4.01 -5.16
C TRP A 234 -21.01 -5.07 -6.22
N VAL A 235 -20.10 -6.07 -6.36
CA VAL A 235 -20.24 -7.12 -7.36
C VAL A 235 -21.27 -8.13 -6.86
N LYS A 236 -22.44 -8.15 -7.47
CA LYS A 236 -23.54 -9.05 -7.08
C LYS A 236 -23.16 -10.50 -7.32
N GLY A 237 -23.19 -11.32 -6.27
CA GLY A 237 -22.82 -12.72 -6.33
C GLY A 237 -21.31 -12.99 -6.38
N GLY A 238 -20.48 -11.93 -6.41
CA GLY A 238 -19.02 -12.04 -6.36
C GLY A 238 -18.54 -12.55 -5.00
N GLY A 239 -17.55 -13.43 -5.00
CA GLY A 239 -16.85 -13.94 -3.83
C GLY A 239 -15.62 -13.10 -3.48
N HIS A 240 -14.66 -13.71 -2.74
CA HIS A 240 -13.45 -13.02 -2.29
C HIS A 240 -12.38 -12.86 -3.38
N CYS A 241 -12.17 -13.89 -4.19
CA CYS A 241 -11.00 -14.04 -5.08
C CYS A 241 -11.37 -14.14 -6.57
N ASN A 242 -12.52 -13.64 -6.98
CA ASN A 242 -12.98 -13.77 -8.36
C ASN A 242 -13.57 -12.50 -8.97
N LEU A 243 -13.40 -11.35 -8.34
CA LEU A 243 -14.07 -10.12 -8.79
C LEU A 243 -13.52 -9.63 -10.13
N GLU A 244 -12.26 -9.89 -10.41
CA GLU A 244 -11.59 -9.56 -11.67
C GLU A 244 -12.17 -10.27 -12.89
N THR A 245 -12.87 -11.40 -12.68
CA THR A 245 -13.54 -12.15 -13.77
C THR A 245 -14.87 -11.54 -14.19
N TYR A 246 -15.42 -10.61 -13.40
CA TYR A 246 -16.67 -9.93 -13.72
C TYR A 246 -16.42 -8.75 -14.66
N PRO A 247 -17.16 -8.63 -15.79
CA PRO A 247 -16.95 -7.55 -16.75
C PRO A 247 -17.09 -6.15 -16.17
N GLU A 248 -17.91 -5.96 -15.13
CA GLU A 248 -18.09 -4.70 -14.44
C GLU A 248 -16.84 -4.25 -13.68
N TYR A 249 -15.96 -5.16 -13.26
CA TYR A 249 -14.73 -4.86 -12.53
C TYR A 249 -13.82 -3.93 -13.33
N ILE A 250 -13.36 -4.38 -14.49
CA ILE A 250 -12.46 -3.58 -15.34
C ILE A 250 -13.15 -2.32 -15.87
N LYS A 251 -14.44 -2.41 -16.19
CA LYS A 251 -15.25 -1.27 -16.65
C LYS A 251 -15.34 -0.18 -15.59
N HIS A 252 -15.53 -0.56 -14.31
CA HIS A 252 -15.64 0.39 -13.20
C HIS A 252 -14.29 0.99 -12.85
N LEU A 253 -13.21 0.20 -12.81
CA LEU A 253 -11.85 0.71 -12.66
C LEU A 253 -11.48 1.72 -13.75
N ARG A 254 -11.85 1.46 -15.02
CA ARG A 254 -11.63 2.41 -16.12
C ARG A 254 -12.40 3.73 -15.90
N LYS A 255 -13.64 3.66 -15.40
CA LYS A 255 -14.41 4.88 -15.05
C LYS A 255 -13.71 5.65 -13.93
N PHE A 256 -13.21 4.96 -12.91
CA PHE A 256 -12.44 5.58 -11.84
C PHE A 256 -11.18 6.26 -12.38
N MET A 257 -10.36 5.59 -13.20
CA MET A 257 -9.17 6.20 -13.79
C MET A 257 -9.50 7.46 -14.62
N ASN A 258 -10.57 7.41 -15.43
CA ASN A 258 -11.03 8.56 -16.20
C ASN A 258 -11.53 9.72 -15.33
N ALA A 259 -12.12 9.42 -14.19
CA ALA A 259 -12.51 10.45 -13.21
C ALA A 259 -11.28 11.08 -12.55
N MET A 260 -10.28 10.27 -12.21
CA MET A 260 -9.04 10.75 -11.61
C MET A 260 -8.25 11.70 -12.53
N GLU A 261 -8.30 11.51 -13.84
CA GLU A 261 -7.68 12.45 -14.80
C GLU A 261 -8.29 13.86 -14.73
N LYS A 262 -9.58 13.95 -14.41
CA LYS A 262 -10.31 15.23 -14.39
C LYS A 262 -10.11 15.99 -13.09
N ILE A 263 -9.60 15.37 -12.04
CA ILE A 263 -9.38 16.00 -10.75
C ILE A 263 -8.11 16.84 -10.79
N SER A 264 -8.24 18.14 -10.54
CA SER A 264 -7.11 19.04 -10.34
C SER A 264 -6.64 18.92 -8.88
N ILE A 265 -5.42 18.43 -8.66
CA ILE A 265 -4.81 18.43 -7.33
C ILE A 265 -4.10 19.76 -7.14
N ALA A 266 -4.53 20.56 -6.16
CA ALA A 266 -3.93 21.86 -5.86
C ALA A 266 -2.42 21.73 -5.60
N LYS A 267 -1.62 22.60 -6.23
CA LYS A 267 -0.19 22.68 -5.93
C LYS A 267 -0.04 23.14 -4.47
N PRO A 268 0.98 22.64 -3.72
CA PRO A 268 1.24 23.15 -2.38
C PRO A 268 1.45 24.66 -2.48
N ALA A 269 0.82 25.42 -1.59
CA ALA A 269 1.15 26.83 -1.42
C ALA A 269 2.67 26.92 -1.23
N LYS A 270 3.37 27.73 -2.04
CA LYS A 270 4.79 28.02 -1.82
C LYS A 270 4.90 28.48 -0.37
N GLN A 271 5.62 27.75 0.45
CA GLN A 271 6.04 28.29 1.75
C GLN A 271 6.80 29.57 1.44
N LEU A 272 6.19 30.69 1.73
CA LEU A 272 6.91 31.97 1.82
C LEU A 272 7.95 31.80 2.92
N THR A 273 9.19 31.58 2.52
CA THR A 273 10.34 31.69 3.41
C THR A 273 10.52 33.16 3.74
N SER A 274 9.68 33.66 4.63
CA SER A 274 9.97 34.88 5.36
C SER A 274 10.92 34.47 6.51
N ASN A 275 12.21 34.56 6.27
CA ASN A 275 13.17 34.66 7.34
C ASN A 275 12.98 36.05 7.99
N PRO A 276 12.48 36.15 9.23
CA PRO A 276 12.75 37.33 10.02
C PRO A 276 14.17 37.12 10.55
N SER A 277 15.11 37.97 10.07
CA SER A 277 16.39 38.17 10.70
C SER A 277 16.15 38.64 12.12
N ILE A 278 16.26 37.74 13.10
CA ILE A 278 16.27 38.09 14.51
C ILE A 278 17.68 38.59 14.84
N ASP A 279 17.80 39.92 14.94
CA ASP A 279 18.97 40.60 15.54
C ASP A 279 19.13 40.10 17.00
N ILE A 280 20.10 39.26 17.22
CA ILE A 280 20.49 38.84 18.58
C ILE A 280 21.30 39.97 19.20
N LYS A 281 20.62 40.88 19.89
CA LYS A 281 21.27 41.78 20.85
C LYS A 281 21.80 40.94 22.01
N GLN A 282 23.12 40.97 22.15
CA GLN A 282 23.85 40.42 23.27
C GLN A 282 23.27 40.91 24.61
N ASN A 283 22.73 40.03 25.42
CA ASN A 283 22.47 40.29 26.83
C ASN A 283 23.35 39.39 27.71
N LYS A 284 24.03 40.11 28.58
CA LYS A 284 25.10 39.74 29.51
C LYS A 284 24.75 38.56 30.40
N CYS A 285 25.76 37.73 30.53
CA CYS A 285 25.98 36.68 31.53
C CYS A 285 25.54 37.06 32.95
N LEU A 286 24.60 36.34 33.58
CA LEU A 286 24.38 36.31 34.98
C LEU A 286 25.03 35.06 35.57
N ARG A 287 26.07 35.32 36.37
CA ARG A 287 26.94 34.37 37.10
C ARG A 287 26.19 33.88 38.34
N TRP A 288 25.85 32.58 38.39
CA TRP A 288 25.37 31.93 39.62
C TRP A 288 26.56 31.54 40.51
N LYS A 289 26.62 32.11 41.73
CA LYS A 289 27.56 31.73 42.80
C LYS A 289 27.07 30.42 43.42
N LYS A 290 27.97 29.45 43.55
CA LYS A 290 27.81 28.29 44.43
C LYS A 290 27.90 28.76 45.90
N ALA A 291 26.89 28.47 46.69
CA ALA A 291 26.99 28.53 48.13
C ALA A 291 27.48 27.15 48.63
N ALA A 292 28.58 27.16 49.32
CA ALA A 292 29.04 26.06 50.15
C ALA A 292 28.35 26.11 51.51
N THR A 293 27.86 25.01 51.98
CA THR A 293 27.57 24.82 53.41
C THR A 293 28.30 23.56 53.87
N GLN A 294 29.17 23.80 54.84
CA GLN A 294 29.70 22.82 55.78
C GLN A 294 28.58 22.44 56.78
N GLU A 295 28.40 21.22 57.08
CA GLU A 295 28.58 20.43 58.28
C GLU A 295 28.09 19.00 58.07
#